data_b9cab060f4d89b0ea03aa8141121dc7f
#
_entry.id   b9cab060f4d89b0ea03aa8141121dc7f
#
_cell.length_a   1.000
_cell.length_b   1.000
_cell.length_c   1.000
_cell.angle_alpha   90.00
_cell.angle_beta   90.00
_cell.angle_gamma   90.00
#
_symmetry.space_group_name_H-M   'P 1'
#
loop_
_entity.id
_entity.type
_entity.pdbx_description
1 polymer ?
#
loop_
_entity_poly.entity_id
_entity_poly.type
_entity_poly.pdbx_seq_one_letter_code
_entity_poly.pdbx_strand_id
1 'polypeptide(L)'
;VEAGAPAIAAHAHAAGAVVVCATDPISLGEFVPPARWGADIVCGDIQSLGLGMHFGGANGGFIASHDDERFVYEFPSRLFGLGPTRVEGEIGFVDIAYERTSLAMREEGVEWVGTAAALWGITAAVYLAQMGPQGLRELGATIAANTGYAIEALRAVPGVEIPHAASANW
;
A
#
# COMPACT_ATOMS: atom_id res chain seq x y z
N VAL A 1 1.71 9.95 9.25
CA VAL A 1 2.60 8.82 9.58
C VAL A 1 2.92 8.88 11.05
N GLU A 2 2.67 7.79 11.76
CA GLU A 2 2.96 7.67 13.19
C GLU A 2 4.47 7.81 13.40
N ALA A 3 4.89 8.82 14.14
CA ALA A 3 6.33 9.06 14.39
C ALA A 3 7.00 7.87 15.10
N GLY A 4 6.23 7.04 15.78
CA GLY A 4 6.67 5.83 16.46
C GLY A 4 6.64 4.55 15.61
N ALA A 5 6.28 4.59 14.34
CA ALA A 5 6.08 3.39 13.52
C ALA A 5 7.27 2.40 13.53
N PRO A 6 8.54 2.84 13.41
CA PRO A 6 9.67 1.92 13.50
C PRO A 6 9.78 1.22 14.87
N ALA A 7 9.48 1.93 15.96
CA ALA A 7 9.52 1.36 17.30
C ALA A 7 8.37 0.38 17.52
N ILE A 8 7.19 0.68 16.99
CA ILE A 8 6.01 -0.21 17.01
C ILE A 8 6.34 -1.50 16.25
N ALA A 9 6.92 -1.39 15.06
CA ALA A 9 7.31 -2.55 14.26
C ALA A 9 8.36 -3.41 14.99
N ALA A 10 9.40 -2.79 15.56
CA ALA A 10 10.41 -3.51 16.32
C ALA A 10 9.82 -4.24 17.54
N HIS A 11 8.85 -3.63 18.22
CA HIS A 11 8.17 -4.24 19.36
C HIS A 11 7.31 -5.45 18.97
N ALA A 12 6.57 -5.31 17.86
CA ALA A 12 5.76 -6.39 17.30
C ALA A 12 6.64 -7.58 16.89
N HIS A 13 7.74 -7.33 16.18
CA HIS A 13 8.68 -8.37 15.78
C HIS A 13 9.34 -9.06 16.97
N ALA A 14 9.70 -8.32 18.03
CA ALA A 14 10.23 -8.91 19.25
C ALA A 14 9.23 -9.85 19.93
N ALA A 15 7.94 -9.66 19.72
CA ALA A 15 6.87 -10.54 20.19
C ALA A 15 6.49 -11.64 19.17
N GLY A 16 7.19 -11.75 18.03
CA GLY A 16 6.87 -12.70 16.98
C GLY A 16 5.65 -12.35 16.14
N ALA A 17 5.17 -11.11 16.22
CA ALA A 17 3.99 -10.65 15.48
C ALA A 17 4.38 -10.07 14.10
N VAL A 18 3.45 -10.19 13.15
CA VAL A 18 3.53 -9.60 11.81
C VAL A 18 2.95 -8.19 11.82
N VAL A 19 3.59 -7.26 11.15
CA VAL A 19 3.15 -5.88 11.03
C VAL A 19 2.49 -5.66 9.67
N VAL A 20 1.18 -5.43 9.68
CA VAL A 20 0.40 -5.08 8.49
C VAL A 20 0.11 -3.59 8.50
N CYS A 21 0.47 -2.89 7.44
CA CYS A 21 0.21 -1.47 7.28
C CYS A 21 -0.81 -1.23 6.16
N ALA A 22 -1.92 -0.60 6.49
CA ALA A 22 -2.84 -0.05 5.50
C ALA A 22 -2.43 1.39 5.16
N THR A 23 -2.36 1.72 3.87
CA THR A 23 -1.94 3.05 3.42
C THR A 23 -2.63 3.46 2.13
N ASP A 24 -2.83 4.76 1.94
CA ASP A 24 -3.20 5.32 0.66
C ASP A 24 -1.97 5.35 -0.27
N PRO A 25 -2.06 4.83 -1.50
CA PRO A 25 -0.92 4.75 -2.40
C PRO A 25 -0.34 6.12 -2.81
N ILE A 26 -1.15 7.20 -2.81
CA ILE A 26 -0.64 8.55 -3.10
C ILE A 26 0.33 9.01 -2.00
N SER A 27 0.11 8.60 -0.76
CA SER A 27 0.99 8.93 0.36
C SER A 27 2.43 8.44 0.15
N LEU A 28 2.59 7.37 -0.60
CA LEU A 28 3.91 6.78 -0.90
C LEU A 28 4.78 7.66 -1.81
N GLY A 29 4.20 8.67 -2.45
CA GLY A 29 4.94 9.68 -3.20
C GLY A 29 5.70 10.67 -2.30
N GLU A 30 5.25 10.89 -1.08
CA GLU A 30 5.79 11.89 -0.14
C GLU A 30 6.38 11.26 1.13
N PHE A 31 5.74 10.24 1.67
CA PHE A 31 6.16 9.62 2.92
C PHE A 31 7.03 8.38 2.70
N VAL A 32 7.81 8.06 3.72
CA VAL A 32 8.65 6.86 3.72
C VAL A 32 7.76 5.61 3.59
N PRO A 33 8.02 4.74 2.61
CA PRO A 33 7.25 3.52 2.43
C PRO A 33 7.24 2.63 3.69
N PRO A 34 6.11 2.03 4.04
CA PRO A 34 5.99 1.21 5.26
C PRO A 34 7.01 0.08 5.38
N ALA A 35 7.39 -0.56 4.28
CA ALA A 35 8.43 -1.58 4.28
C ALA A 35 9.80 -1.07 4.78
N ARG A 36 10.08 0.23 4.65
CA ARG A 36 11.34 0.84 5.11
C ARG A 36 11.42 1.00 6.62
N TRP A 37 10.31 1.00 7.32
CA TRP A 37 10.27 1.10 8.77
C TRP A 37 9.78 -0.18 9.46
N GLY A 38 9.63 -1.29 8.72
CA GLY A 38 9.43 -2.61 9.28
C GLY A 38 8.02 -3.19 9.09
N ALA A 39 7.19 -2.66 8.20
CA ALA A 39 5.98 -3.36 7.82
C ALA A 39 6.31 -4.60 6.98
N ASP A 40 5.74 -5.74 7.34
CA ASP A 40 5.90 -7.01 6.65
C ASP A 40 4.95 -7.10 5.45
N ILE A 41 3.73 -6.58 5.63
CA ILE A 41 2.69 -6.54 4.61
C ILE A 41 2.17 -5.11 4.51
N VAL A 42 2.02 -4.62 3.29
CA VAL A 42 1.42 -3.31 3.01
C VAL A 42 0.21 -3.52 2.10
N CYS A 43 -0.91 -2.95 2.48
CA CYS A 43 -2.14 -3.03 1.68
C CYS A 43 -2.83 -1.67 1.61
N GLY A 44 -3.76 -1.55 0.72
CA GLY A 44 -4.55 -0.33 0.57
C GLY A 44 -5.52 -0.41 -0.58
N ASP A 45 -6.29 0.64 -0.69
CA ASP A 45 -7.27 0.84 -1.74
C ASP A 45 -6.64 1.62 -2.92
N ILE A 46 -7.02 1.31 -4.14
CA ILE A 46 -6.54 2.02 -5.34
C ILE A 46 -7.51 3.09 -5.83
N GLN A 47 -8.56 3.38 -5.10
CA GLN A 47 -9.58 4.34 -5.52
C GLN A 47 -8.99 5.75 -5.79
N SER A 48 -8.03 6.18 -4.99
CA SER A 48 -7.32 7.45 -5.15
C SER A 48 -6.46 7.53 -6.42
N LEU A 49 -6.19 6.39 -7.06
CA LEU A 49 -5.42 6.30 -8.31
C LEU A 49 -6.30 6.49 -9.56
N GLY A 50 -7.14 7.52 -9.58
CA GLY A 50 -7.91 7.92 -10.75
C GLY A 50 -9.23 7.16 -10.96
N LEU A 51 -9.69 6.37 -10.00
CA LEU A 51 -10.90 5.55 -10.15
C LEU A 51 -12.22 6.30 -9.87
N GLY A 52 -12.16 7.49 -9.26
CA GLY A 52 -13.35 8.22 -8.85
C GLY A 52 -14.08 7.57 -7.66
N MET A 53 -15.22 8.11 -7.28
CA MET A 53 -15.91 7.72 -6.04
C MET A 53 -16.80 6.47 -6.17
N HIS A 54 -17.12 6.01 -7.36
CA HIS A 54 -17.94 4.82 -7.63
C HIS A 54 -19.13 4.60 -6.67
N PHE A 55 -19.84 5.68 -6.35
CA PHE A 55 -20.99 5.66 -5.42
C PHE A 55 -20.71 5.02 -4.04
N GLY A 56 -19.51 5.22 -3.54
CA GLY A 56 -19.14 4.82 -2.17
C GLY A 56 -18.26 3.58 -2.05
N GLY A 57 -17.66 3.12 -3.11
CA GLY A 57 -16.75 1.98 -3.03
C GLY A 57 -15.64 1.99 -4.05
N ALA A 58 -14.44 1.71 -3.62
CA ALA A 58 -13.37 1.29 -4.48
C ALA A 58 -13.61 -0.16 -4.90
N ASN A 59 -13.27 -0.46 -6.13
CA ASN A 59 -13.47 -1.80 -6.68
C ASN A 59 -12.15 -2.57 -6.82
N GLY A 60 -11.11 -2.12 -6.16
CA GLY A 60 -9.82 -2.78 -6.16
C GLY A 60 -8.88 -2.26 -5.09
N GLY A 61 -7.88 -3.06 -4.79
CA GLY A 61 -6.85 -2.72 -3.82
C GLY A 61 -5.50 -3.26 -4.25
N PHE A 62 -4.50 -2.98 -3.45
CA PHE A 62 -3.19 -3.58 -3.58
C PHE A 62 -2.79 -4.25 -2.27
N ILE A 63 -1.96 -5.26 -2.40
CA ILE A 63 -1.27 -5.90 -1.28
C ILE A 63 0.14 -6.24 -1.73
N ALA A 64 1.10 -6.00 -0.87
CA ALA A 64 2.50 -6.30 -1.10
C ALA A 64 3.12 -6.88 0.17
N SER A 65 4.01 -7.83 0.02
CA SER A 65 4.79 -8.43 1.10
C SER A 65 6.24 -8.61 0.68
N HIS A 66 7.08 -8.97 1.64
CA HIS A 66 8.39 -9.52 1.31
C HIS A 66 8.23 -10.86 0.58
N ASP A 67 9.21 -11.22 -0.26
CA ASP A 67 9.30 -12.54 -0.90
C ASP A 67 9.76 -13.60 0.11
N ASP A 68 8.88 -13.89 1.05
CA ASP A 68 9.06 -14.87 2.12
C ASP A 68 7.98 -15.96 1.96
N GLU A 69 8.38 -17.23 2.03
CA GLU A 69 7.51 -18.39 1.83
C GLU A 69 6.26 -18.35 2.72
N ARG A 70 6.41 -17.95 3.97
CA ARG A 70 5.31 -17.82 4.94
C ARG A 70 4.22 -16.85 4.50
N PHE A 71 4.54 -15.87 3.63
CA PHE A 71 3.56 -14.94 3.08
C PHE A 71 3.08 -15.40 1.71
N VAL A 72 4.01 -15.77 0.83
CA VAL A 72 3.71 -16.17 -0.54
C VAL A 72 2.74 -17.35 -0.57
N TYR A 73 2.92 -18.32 0.32
CA TYR A 73 2.08 -19.51 0.38
C TYR A 73 0.63 -19.20 0.78
N GLU A 74 0.42 -18.23 1.68
CA GLU A 74 -0.88 -17.92 2.24
C GLU A 74 -1.75 -17.00 1.35
N PHE A 75 -1.19 -16.41 0.31
CA PHE A 75 -1.96 -15.51 -0.55
C PHE A 75 -3.01 -16.29 -1.37
N PRO A 76 -4.29 -15.83 -1.36
CA PRO A 76 -5.38 -16.45 -2.11
C PRO A 76 -5.39 -16.05 -3.58
N SER A 77 -4.28 -15.65 -4.15
CA SER A 77 -4.15 -15.14 -5.50
C SER A 77 -2.73 -15.31 -6.01
N ARG A 78 -2.58 -15.25 -7.34
CA ARG A 78 -1.23 -15.18 -7.93
C ARG A 78 -0.62 -13.82 -7.64
N LEU A 79 0.64 -13.85 -7.23
CA LEU A 79 1.44 -12.65 -6.97
C LEU A 79 2.43 -12.41 -8.10
N PHE A 80 2.70 -11.14 -8.36
CA PHE A 80 3.78 -10.71 -9.24
C PHE A 80 4.86 -10.04 -8.41
N GLY A 81 6.11 -10.42 -8.68
CA GLY A 81 7.27 -9.85 -8.05
C GLY A 81 8.04 -8.91 -8.97
N LEU A 82 9.05 -8.29 -8.43
CA LEU A 82 10.10 -7.60 -9.17
C LEU A 82 11.37 -8.43 -9.08
N GLY A 83 11.99 -8.71 -10.22
CA GLY A 83 13.20 -9.50 -10.28
C GLY A 83 14.13 -9.08 -11.43
N PRO A 84 15.36 -9.54 -11.42
CA PRO A 84 16.30 -9.26 -12.51
C PRO A 84 15.82 -9.92 -13.80
N THR A 85 15.97 -9.21 -14.92
CA THR A 85 15.76 -9.77 -16.26
C THR A 85 17.05 -10.48 -16.72
N ARG A 86 17.07 -10.91 -17.98
CA ARG A 86 18.28 -11.47 -18.62
C ARG A 86 19.33 -10.39 -18.94
N VAL A 87 18.95 -9.13 -18.86
CA VAL A 87 19.85 -8.00 -19.10
C VAL A 87 20.38 -7.52 -17.75
N GLU A 88 21.68 -7.44 -17.63
CA GLU A 88 22.32 -7.00 -16.38
C GLU A 88 21.87 -5.59 -15.98
N GLY A 89 21.43 -5.42 -14.72
CA GLY A 89 20.94 -4.15 -14.17
C GLY A 89 19.48 -3.82 -14.49
N GLU A 90 18.82 -4.62 -15.34
CA GLU A 90 17.41 -4.43 -15.64
C GLU A 90 16.50 -5.20 -14.67
N ILE A 91 15.44 -4.56 -14.21
CA ILE A 91 14.41 -5.16 -13.35
C ILE A 91 13.10 -5.24 -14.12
N GLY A 92 12.46 -6.38 -14.07
CA GLY A 92 11.17 -6.63 -14.68
C GLY A 92 10.15 -7.23 -13.74
N PHE A 93 8.93 -7.39 -14.22
CA PHE A 93 7.91 -8.15 -13.50
C PHE A 93 8.15 -9.65 -13.70
N VAL A 94 8.05 -10.39 -12.61
CA VAL A 94 8.16 -11.85 -12.58
C VAL A 94 6.92 -12.45 -11.94
N ASP A 95 6.45 -13.56 -12.48
CA ASP A 95 5.38 -14.34 -11.86
C ASP A 95 5.97 -15.25 -10.76
N ILE A 96 5.27 -15.39 -9.66
CA ILE A 96 5.66 -16.31 -8.59
C ILE A 96 5.46 -17.74 -9.09
N ALA A 97 6.45 -18.58 -8.88
CA ALA A 97 6.36 -20.00 -9.25
C ALA A 97 5.16 -20.66 -8.57
N TYR A 98 4.38 -21.39 -9.35
CA TYR A 98 3.13 -22.00 -8.90
C TYR A 98 3.34 -22.91 -7.68
N GLU A 99 4.46 -23.60 -7.66
CA GLU A 99 4.84 -24.53 -6.57
C GLU A 99 5.09 -23.84 -5.23
N ARG A 100 5.31 -22.54 -5.25
CA ARG A 100 5.49 -21.72 -4.04
C ARG A 100 4.17 -21.22 -3.45
N THR A 101 3.06 -21.49 -4.09
CA THR A 101 1.74 -21.03 -3.68
C THR A 101 0.90 -22.20 -3.17
N SER A 102 -0.05 -21.93 -2.27
CA SER A 102 -1.02 -22.95 -1.81
C SER A 102 -1.85 -23.52 -2.95
N LEU A 103 -1.92 -22.86 -4.09
CA LEU A 103 -2.66 -23.32 -5.26
C LEU A 103 -2.05 -24.57 -5.91
N ALA A 104 -0.77 -24.89 -5.64
CA ALA A 104 -0.13 -26.11 -6.09
C ALA A 104 -0.64 -27.36 -5.32
N MET A 105 -1.12 -27.15 -4.10
CA MET A 105 -1.64 -28.20 -3.23
C MET A 105 -3.17 -28.06 -3.17
N ARG A 106 -3.89 -28.84 -3.95
CA ARG A 106 -5.34 -28.72 -4.12
C ARG A 106 -6.11 -28.69 -2.79
N GLU A 107 -5.70 -29.49 -1.83
CA GLU A 107 -6.33 -29.63 -0.53
C GLU A 107 -6.01 -28.47 0.41
N GLU A 108 -4.96 -27.72 0.12
CA GLU A 108 -4.46 -26.60 0.90
C GLU A 108 -4.73 -25.24 0.24
N GLY A 109 -5.25 -25.28 -0.99
CA GLY A 109 -5.56 -24.08 -1.76
C GLY A 109 -6.57 -23.20 -1.04
N VAL A 110 -6.20 -21.93 -0.81
CA VAL A 110 -7.11 -20.93 -0.25
C VAL A 110 -8.06 -20.39 -1.31
N GLU A 111 -9.18 -19.83 -0.88
CA GLU A 111 -10.17 -19.27 -1.78
C GLU A 111 -9.58 -18.13 -2.64
N TRP A 112 -9.88 -18.17 -3.92
CA TRP A 112 -9.37 -17.24 -4.91
C TRP A 112 -10.49 -16.40 -5.53
N VAL A 113 -10.35 -15.08 -5.48
CA VAL A 113 -11.28 -14.10 -6.06
C VAL A 113 -10.88 -13.71 -7.48
N GLY A 114 -10.43 -14.50 -8.31
CA GLY A 114 -9.83 -14.23 -9.62
C GLY A 114 -10.31 -12.96 -10.37
N THR A 115 -9.39 -12.10 -10.71
CA THR A 115 -9.43 -10.99 -11.70
C THR A 115 -10.60 -9.99 -11.66
N ALA A 116 -11.42 -9.95 -10.64
CA ALA A 116 -12.59 -9.08 -10.56
C ALA A 116 -12.23 -7.57 -10.65
N ALA A 117 -11.05 -7.20 -10.18
CA ALA A 117 -10.57 -5.81 -10.16
C ALA A 117 -9.54 -5.48 -11.28
N ALA A 118 -9.34 -6.36 -12.26
CA ALA A 118 -8.29 -6.19 -13.27
C ALA A 118 -8.42 -4.89 -14.07
N LEU A 119 -9.64 -4.52 -14.47
CA LEU A 119 -9.91 -3.28 -15.20
C LEU A 119 -9.52 -2.04 -14.36
N TRP A 120 -9.80 -2.06 -13.08
CA TRP A 120 -9.45 -0.99 -12.16
C TRP A 120 -7.95 -0.89 -11.94
N GLY A 121 -7.26 -2.02 -11.89
CA GLY A 121 -5.80 -2.08 -11.87
C GLY A 121 -5.17 -1.44 -13.12
N ILE A 122 -5.74 -1.66 -14.30
CA ILE A 122 -5.29 -1.02 -15.56
C ILE A 122 -5.51 0.50 -15.48
N THR A 123 -6.66 0.96 -14.99
CA THR A 123 -6.94 2.38 -14.82
C THR A 123 -5.94 3.04 -13.86
N ALA A 124 -5.67 2.41 -12.73
CA ALA A 124 -4.67 2.87 -11.78
C ALA A 124 -3.27 2.91 -12.40
N ALA A 125 -2.90 1.93 -13.22
CA ALA A 125 -1.62 1.92 -13.92
C ALA A 125 -1.47 3.08 -14.90
N VAL A 126 -2.54 3.42 -15.65
CA VAL A 126 -2.56 4.59 -16.55
C VAL A 126 -2.40 5.88 -15.75
N TYR A 127 -3.12 6.02 -14.64
CA TYR A 127 -3.00 7.17 -13.75
C TYR A 127 -1.56 7.33 -13.22
N LEU A 128 -0.97 6.26 -12.71
CA LEU A 128 0.42 6.24 -12.22
C LEU A 128 1.42 6.62 -13.32
N ALA A 129 1.22 6.12 -14.54
CA ALA A 129 2.06 6.45 -15.67
C ALA A 129 1.96 7.94 -16.09
N GLN A 130 0.76 8.52 -16.01
CA GLN A 130 0.55 9.94 -16.30
C GLN A 130 1.14 10.86 -15.23
N MET A 131 0.97 10.52 -13.96
CA MET A 131 1.48 11.31 -12.84
C MET A 131 3.00 11.22 -12.74
N GLY A 132 3.54 10.03 -12.91
CA GLY A 132 4.94 9.76 -12.66
C GLY A 132 5.36 10.00 -11.20
N PRO A 133 6.63 9.76 -10.86
CA PRO A 133 7.12 9.94 -9.50
C PRO A 133 7.03 11.39 -9.00
N GLN A 134 7.22 12.35 -9.91
CA GLN A 134 7.14 13.77 -9.57
C GLN A 134 5.70 14.19 -9.26
N GLY A 135 4.74 13.83 -10.12
CA GLY A 135 3.34 14.18 -9.93
C GLY A 135 2.76 13.57 -8.65
N LEU A 136 3.11 12.32 -8.32
CA LEU A 136 2.72 11.69 -7.06
C LEU A 136 3.28 12.42 -5.85
N ARG A 137 4.54 12.86 -5.92
CA ARG A 137 5.15 13.65 -4.84
C ARG A 137 4.46 15.00 -4.67
N GLU A 138 4.22 15.73 -5.75
CA GLU A 138 3.56 17.03 -5.71
C GLU A 138 2.13 16.92 -5.16
N LEU A 139 1.41 15.88 -5.58
CA LEU A 139 0.06 15.62 -5.07
C LEU A 139 0.08 15.27 -3.58
N GLY A 140 0.98 14.36 -3.17
CA GLY A 140 1.17 13.99 -1.78
C GLY A 140 1.52 15.16 -0.88
N ALA A 141 2.49 15.97 -1.29
CA ALA A 141 2.87 17.19 -0.58
C ALA A 141 1.71 18.20 -0.47
N THR A 142 0.93 18.34 -1.55
CA THR A 142 -0.24 19.24 -1.56
C THR A 142 -1.31 18.77 -0.55
N ILE A 143 -1.61 17.48 -0.52
CA ILE A 143 -2.59 16.93 0.43
C ILE A 143 -2.10 17.13 1.87
N ALA A 144 -0.83 16.84 2.15
CA ALA A 144 -0.25 17.03 3.48
C ALA A 144 -0.28 18.50 3.93
N ALA A 145 0.05 19.42 3.01
CA ALA A 145 -0.01 20.87 3.29
C ALA A 145 -1.44 21.34 3.57
N ASN A 146 -2.42 20.90 2.77
CA ASN A 146 -3.83 21.24 2.96
C ASN A 146 -4.38 20.68 4.27
N THR A 147 -3.98 19.46 4.65
CA THR A 147 -4.34 18.86 5.93
C THR A 147 -3.77 19.66 7.10
N GLY A 148 -2.49 20.05 7.03
CA GLY A 148 -1.88 20.91 8.02
C GLY A 148 -2.60 22.25 8.17
N TYR A 149 -2.91 22.92 7.04
CA TYR A 149 -3.67 24.16 7.04
C TYR A 149 -5.06 23.97 7.68
N ALA A 150 -5.77 22.91 7.35
CA ALA A 150 -7.09 22.63 7.91
C ALA A 150 -7.03 22.41 9.42
N ILE A 151 -6.03 21.70 9.93
CA ILE A 151 -5.80 21.49 11.35
C ILE A 151 -5.60 22.83 12.06
N GLU A 152 -4.74 23.70 11.56
CA GLU A 152 -4.49 25.00 12.17
C GLU A 152 -5.73 25.92 12.13
N ALA A 153 -6.45 25.91 11.02
CA ALA A 153 -7.69 26.68 10.90
C ALA A 153 -8.79 26.20 11.88
N LEU A 154 -8.92 24.89 12.04
CA LEU A 154 -9.89 24.29 12.96
C LEU A 154 -9.54 24.53 14.43
N ARG A 155 -8.25 24.53 14.78
CA ARG A 155 -7.80 24.87 16.14
C ARG A 155 -8.22 26.27 16.58
N ALA A 156 -8.36 27.20 15.63
CA ALA A 156 -8.79 28.57 15.92
C ALA A 156 -10.30 28.70 16.18
N VAL A 157 -11.08 27.65 15.94
CA VAL A 157 -12.56 27.66 16.14
C VAL A 157 -12.88 27.30 17.59
N PRO A 158 -13.56 28.19 18.34
CA PRO A 158 -13.95 27.89 19.74
C PRO A 158 -14.78 26.61 19.84
N GLY A 159 -14.41 25.73 20.77
CA GLY A 159 -15.12 24.49 21.02
C GLY A 159 -14.71 23.32 20.09
N VAL A 160 -13.76 23.51 19.19
CA VAL A 160 -13.19 22.42 18.38
C VAL A 160 -11.93 21.89 19.04
N GLU A 161 -11.90 20.58 19.25
CA GLU A 161 -10.72 19.86 19.72
C GLU A 161 -10.18 18.94 18.62
N ILE A 162 -8.87 18.87 18.48
CA ILE A 162 -8.18 17.98 17.53
C ILE A 162 -7.21 17.10 18.31
N PRO A 163 -7.66 15.92 18.80
CA PRO A 163 -6.90 15.10 19.73
C PRO A 163 -5.57 14.58 19.18
N HIS A 164 -5.49 14.36 17.87
CA HIS A 164 -4.34 13.74 17.20
C HIS A 164 -3.63 14.66 16.21
N ALA A 165 -3.69 15.98 16.46
CA ALA A 165 -3.12 16.98 15.57
C ALA A 165 -1.59 16.91 15.40
N ALA A 166 -0.89 16.15 16.25
CA ALA A 166 0.55 15.90 16.10
C ALA A 166 0.85 14.78 15.10
N SER A 167 -0.14 13.98 14.75
CA SER A 167 -0.01 12.94 13.72
C SER A 167 -0.36 13.53 12.37
N ALA A 168 0.52 13.38 11.39
CA ALA A 168 0.19 13.74 10.01
C ALA A 168 -0.92 12.79 9.55
N ASN A 169 -2.12 13.32 9.41
CA ASN A 169 -3.22 12.59 8.81
C ASN A 169 -3.17 12.74 7.31
N TRP A 170 -3.29 11.62 6.69
CA TRP A 170 -3.45 11.49 5.25
C TRP A 170 -4.94 11.28 4.93
#